data_4309872d0ccaa36f76ec445dc164bd46
#
_entry.id   4309872d0ccaa36f76ec445dc164bd46
#
_cell.length_a   1.000
_cell.length_b   1.000
_cell.length_c   1.000
_cell.angle_alpha   90.00
_cell.angle_beta   90.00
_cell.angle_gamma   90.00
#
_symmetry.space_group_name_H-M   'P 1'
#
loop_
_entity.id
_entity.type
_entity.pdbx_description
1 polymer ?
#
loop_
_entity_poly.entity_id
_entity_poly.type
_entity_poly.pdbx_seq_one_letter_code
_entity_poly.pdbx_strand_id
1 'polypeptide(L)'
;MAATGAAAAGDGRQGRGAAAGIVTHAGASGQRLLVCYGGSFDPIHNGHLAVARAARDGLDATVALVPAHDPPHKGPTRADAMQRADMLDLAIGNEAGLSVDRRELLREGPSYTVDTLGELRRELGAAVPIAWLIGADSLLQLHAWHRWRELFERAHIIAVQRPGSEVDAKRLREQAPEVLAEIDLRWLPAEALAETASGGFALLPMPELREESSTELRRRIREDGDWRGWVPPAVAAYIVRHGLYRDPDILPPTISSVRP
;
A
#
# COMPACT_ATOMS: atom_id res chain seq x y z
N MET A 1 -68.83 0.80 -2.36
CA MET A 1 -68.27 2.07 -1.92
C MET A 1 -66.78 1.95 -1.73
N ALA A 2 -66.05 2.73 -2.50
CA ALA A 2 -64.59 2.71 -2.61
C ALA A 2 -63.92 3.32 -1.40
N ALA A 3 -62.75 2.78 -1.01
CA ALA A 3 -61.80 3.50 -0.19
C ALA A 3 -60.38 3.19 -0.75
N THR A 4 -59.82 4.19 -1.39
CA THR A 4 -58.50 4.33 -1.91
C THR A 4 -57.47 4.41 -0.79
N GLY A 5 -56.48 3.52 -0.80
CA GLY A 5 -55.28 3.59 0.07
C GLY A 5 -54.04 3.99 -0.75
N ALA A 6 -53.48 5.13 -0.40
CA ALA A 6 -52.27 5.67 -1.03
C ALA A 6 -51.03 4.86 -0.67
N ALA A 7 -50.24 4.50 -1.69
CA ALA A 7 -48.92 3.87 -1.53
C ALA A 7 -47.89 4.98 -1.27
N ALA A 8 -47.17 4.87 -0.15
CA ALA A 8 -45.99 5.66 0.15
C ALA A 8 -44.74 5.04 -0.54
N ALA A 9 -44.08 5.82 -1.39
CA ALA A 9 -42.82 5.47 -2.01
C ALA A 9 -41.69 5.54 -0.96
N GLY A 10 -41.09 4.41 -0.61
CA GLY A 10 -39.91 4.32 0.22
C GLY A 10 -38.69 4.61 -0.61
N ASP A 11 -37.97 5.66 -0.23
CA ASP A 11 -36.64 6.04 -0.76
C ASP A 11 -35.58 5.00 -0.33
N GLY A 12 -35.23 4.12 -1.26
CA GLY A 12 -34.24 3.08 -1.07
C GLY A 12 -32.80 3.58 -1.27
N ARG A 13 -32.28 4.34 -0.34
CA ARG A 13 -30.81 4.55 -0.27
C ARG A 13 -30.13 3.29 0.24
N GLN A 14 -29.77 2.39 -0.67
CA GLN A 14 -28.83 1.30 -0.37
C GLN A 14 -27.43 1.87 -0.22
N GLY A 15 -26.95 1.93 1.03
CA GLY A 15 -25.56 2.18 1.37
C GLY A 15 -24.66 1.09 0.78
N ARG A 16 -23.89 1.44 -0.24
CA ARG A 16 -22.79 0.61 -0.73
C ARG A 16 -21.55 0.83 0.15
N GLY A 17 -21.53 0.14 1.26
CA GLY A 17 -20.39 0.00 2.15
C GLY A 17 -20.01 -1.48 2.26
N ALA A 18 -19.67 -2.12 1.14
CA ALA A 18 -19.03 -3.42 1.21
C ALA A 18 -17.52 -3.18 1.40
N ALA A 19 -17.02 -3.47 2.61
CA ALA A 19 -15.59 -3.71 2.80
C ALA A 19 -15.22 -4.84 1.83
N ALA A 20 -14.36 -4.54 0.84
CA ALA A 20 -13.82 -5.55 -0.05
C ALA A 20 -12.95 -6.47 0.83
N GLY A 21 -13.46 -7.63 1.22
CA GLY A 21 -12.74 -8.63 1.97
C GLY A 21 -11.51 -9.08 1.17
N ILE A 22 -10.41 -9.29 1.85
CA ILE A 22 -9.21 -9.88 1.28
C ILE A 22 -9.59 -11.27 0.77
N VAL A 23 -9.59 -11.45 -0.56
CA VAL A 23 -9.88 -12.76 -1.18
C VAL A 23 -8.61 -13.59 -1.12
N THR A 24 -8.48 -14.43 -0.10
CA THR A 24 -7.45 -15.46 -0.06
C THR A 24 -7.91 -16.63 -0.92
N HIS A 25 -7.35 -16.77 -2.11
CA HIS A 25 -7.57 -17.97 -2.91
C HIS A 25 -6.69 -19.11 -2.38
N ALA A 26 -7.31 -20.11 -1.77
CA ALA A 26 -6.62 -21.34 -1.40
C ALA A 26 -6.25 -22.12 -2.67
N GLY A 27 -4.97 -22.19 -2.97
CA GLY A 27 -4.41 -23.16 -3.93
C GLY A 27 -4.46 -24.56 -3.32
N ALA A 28 -4.45 -25.60 -4.14
CA ALA A 28 -4.73 -27.00 -3.79
C ALA A 28 -3.75 -27.67 -2.80
N SER A 29 -2.81 -26.98 -2.15
CA SER A 29 -1.89 -27.58 -1.17
C SER A 29 -1.16 -26.53 -0.30
N GLY A 30 -1.85 -25.56 0.29
CA GLY A 30 -1.24 -24.64 1.25
C GLY A 30 -1.86 -23.25 1.21
N GLN A 31 -1.86 -22.58 2.35
CA GLN A 31 -2.28 -21.19 2.42
C GLN A 31 -1.22 -20.33 1.70
N ARG A 32 -1.65 -19.54 0.69
CA ARG A 32 -0.77 -18.60 0.03
C ARG A 32 -0.30 -17.50 0.99
N LEU A 33 0.94 -17.07 0.88
CA LEU A 33 1.47 -15.93 1.61
C LEU A 33 0.66 -14.66 1.28
N LEU A 34 0.18 -13.98 2.30
CA LEU A 34 -0.40 -12.64 2.17
C LEU A 34 0.69 -11.61 2.43
N VAL A 35 1.06 -10.85 1.42
CA VAL A 35 1.98 -9.71 1.55
C VAL A 35 1.19 -8.43 1.69
N CYS A 36 1.33 -7.74 2.82
CA CYS A 36 0.77 -6.42 3.05
C CYS A 36 1.82 -5.36 2.72
N TYR A 37 1.53 -4.50 1.76
CA TYR A 37 2.39 -3.40 1.36
C TYR A 37 1.82 -2.08 1.86
N GLY A 38 2.29 -1.65 3.04
CA GLY A 38 1.88 -0.40 3.66
C GLY A 38 2.55 0.82 3.05
N GLY A 39 1.81 1.92 2.92
CA GLY A 39 2.38 3.16 2.41
C GLY A 39 1.42 4.35 2.43
N SER A 40 1.97 5.57 2.32
CA SER A 40 1.14 6.75 2.13
C SER A 40 0.50 6.79 0.73
N PHE A 41 1.21 6.28 -0.30
CA PHE A 41 0.78 6.29 -1.71
C PHE A 41 0.25 7.66 -2.16
N ASP A 42 1.06 8.69 -1.99
CA ASP A 42 0.66 10.09 -2.19
C ASP A 42 1.46 10.78 -3.31
N PRO A 43 1.16 10.43 -4.61
CA PRO A 43 0.31 9.33 -5.08
C PRO A 43 1.03 7.99 -5.26
N ILE A 44 0.27 6.94 -5.57
CA ILE A 44 0.80 5.71 -6.14
C ILE A 44 1.48 5.99 -7.48
N HIS A 45 2.53 5.23 -7.80
CA HIS A 45 3.29 5.34 -9.05
C HIS A 45 3.79 3.96 -9.53
N ASN A 46 4.32 3.91 -10.76
CA ASN A 46 4.77 2.67 -11.37
C ASN A 46 5.84 1.93 -10.55
N GLY A 47 6.68 2.66 -9.82
CA GLY A 47 7.64 2.05 -8.88
C GLY A 47 6.98 1.25 -7.75
N HIS A 48 5.85 1.74 -7.20
CA HIS A 48 5.08 0.97 -6.21
C HIS A 48 4.45 -0.29 -6.83
N LEU A 49 3.89 -0.17 -8.04
CA LEU A 49 3.30 -1.31 -8.75
C LEU A 49 4.36 -2.36 -9.10
N ALA A 50 5.55 -1.94 -9.52
CA ALA A 50 6.67 -2.84 -9.79
C ALA A 50 7.04 -3.65 -8.54
N VAL A 51 7.10 -3.01 -7.36
CA VAL A 51 7.35 -3.69 -6.09
C VAL A 51 6.23 -4.68 -5.75
N ALA A 52 4.96 -4.27 -5.88
CA ALA A 52 3.82 -5.14 -5.60
C ALA A 52 3.82 -6.38 -6.51
N ARG A 53 4.09 -6.20 -7.82
CA ARG A 53 4.20 -7.29 -8.78
C ARG A 53 5.37 -8.20 -8.50
N ALA A 54 6.55 -7.65 -8.19
CA ALA A 54 7.71 -8.43 -7.82
C ALA A 54 7.46 -9.29 -6.57
N ALA A 55 6.76 -8.75 -5.56
CA ALA A 55 6.37 -9.50 -4.39
C ALA A 55 5.37 -10.62 -4.72
N ARG A 56 4.34 -10.32 -5.53
CA ARG A 56 3.36 -11.31 -5.98
C ARG A 56 4.01 -12.47 -6.73
N ASP A 57 4.81 -12.13 -7.74
CA ASP A 57 5.36 -13.10 -8.67
C ASP A 57 6.56 -13.86 -8.09
N GLY A 58 7.44 -13.15 -7.36
CA GLY A 58 8.65 -13.73 -6.76
C GLY A 58 8.37 -14.59 -5.52
N LEU A 59 7.24 -14.37 -4.84
CA LEU A 59 6.89 -15.11 -3.62
C LEU A 59 5.67 -16.02 -3.80
N ASP A 60 5.13 -16.14 -5.02
CA ASP A 60 3.82 -16.77 -5.29
C ASP A 60 2.75 -16.33 -4.28
N ALA A 61 2.65 -15.03 -4.04
CA ALA A 61 1.84 -14.43 -3.00
C ALA A 61 0.60 -13.70 -3.53
N THR A 62 -0.30 -13.35 -2.63
CA THR A 62 -1.26 -12.26 -2.86
C THR A 62 -0.75 -11.00 -2.19
N VAL A 63 -0.94 -9.83 -2.81
CA VAL A 63 -0.46 -8.56 -2.28
C VAL A 63 -1.62 -7.62 -2.02
N ALA A 64 -1.73 -7.15 -0.78
CA ALA A 64 -2.67 -6.12 -0.36
C ALA A 64 -1.92 -4.78 -0.17
N LEU A 65 -2.26 -3.77 -0.96
CA LEU A 65 -1.78 -2.40 -0.76
C LEU A 65 -2.61 -1.76 0.36
N VAL A 66 -1.94 -1.31 1.42
CA VAL A 66 -2.58 -0.78 2.63
C VAL A 66 -2.28 0.72 2.73
N PRO A 67 -3.19 1.59 2.25
CA PRO A 67 -3.01 3.03 2.36
C PRO A 67 -3.15 3.49 3.82
N ALA A 68 -2.12 4.14 4.36
CA ALA A 68 -2.16 4.71 5.69
C ALA A 68 -3.16 5.88 5.76
N HIS A 69 -4.00 5.94 6.79
CA HIS A 69 -4.87 7.08 7.05
C HIS A 69 -4.03 8.28 7.50
N ASP A 70 -3.35 8.14 8.62
CA ASP A 70 -2.46 9.13 9.22
C ASP A 70 -1.09 8.49 9.50
N PRO A 71 -0.13 8.60 8.54
CA PRO A 71 1.17 7.97 8.68
C PRO A 71 2.04 8.70 9.72
N PRO A 72 2.34 8.10 10.89
CA PRO A 72 2.98 8.79 12.01
C PRO A 72 4.43 9.22 11.74
N HIS A 73 5.09 8.62 10.73
CA HIS A 73 6.48 8.91 10.37
C HIS A 73 6.64 9.81 9.14
N LYS A 74 5.54 10.30 8.59
CA LYS A 74 5.54 11.19 7.41
C LYS A 74 4.68 12.41 7.72
N GLY A 75 5.06 13.55 7.17
CA GLY A 75 4.23 14.75 7.26
C GLY A 75 2.87 14.56 6.57
N PRO A 76 1.96 15.56 6.67
CA PRO A 76 0.62 15.47 6.13
C PRO A 76 0.64 15.16 4.62
N THR A 77 -0.25 14.28 4.19
CA THR A 77 -0.43 13.93 2.79
C THR A 77 -1.09 15.08 2.03
N ARG A 78 -0.84 15.17 0.72
CA ARG A 78 -1.41 16.21 -0.15
C ARG A 78 -2.77 15.84 -0.69
N ALA A 79 -2.98 14.56 -0.98
CA ALA A 79 -4.29 14.00 -1.27
C ALA A 79 -4.89 13.42 0.02
N ASP A 80 -6.21 13.50 0.18
CA ASP A 80 -6.89 12.87 1.31
C ASP A 80 -6.81 11.33 1.22
N ALA A 81 -7.18 10.67 2.32
CA ALA A 81 -7.06 9.23 2.46
C ALA A 81 -7.90 8.46 1.41
N MET A 82 -9.11 8.95 1.12
CA MET A 82 -9.99 8.32 0.14
C MET A 82 -9.49 8.51 -1.28
N GLN A 83 -9.02 9.71 -1.64
CA GLN A 83 -8.42 9.98 -2.95
C GLN A 83 -7.19 9.08 -3.20
N ARG A 84 -6.36 8.85 -2.17
CA ARG A 84 -5.21 7.95 -2.29
C ARG A 84 -5.62 6.50 -2.50
N ALA A 85 -6.64 6.04 -1.79
CA ALA A 85 -7.20 4.71 -1.98
C ALA A 85 -7.89 4.53 -3.34
N ASP A 86 -8.61 5.53 -3.83
CA ASP A 86 -9.21 5.49 -5.17
C ASP A 86 -8.16 5.44 -6.27
N MET A 87 -7.04 6.17 -6.11
CA MET A 87 -5.90 6.05 -7.02
C MET A 87 -5.26 4.67 -6.98
N LEU A 88 -5.23 3.98 -5.83
CA LEU A 88 -4.78 2.60 -5.73
C LEU A 88 -5.69 1.66 -6.51
N ASP A 89 -7.01 1.75 -6.33
CA ASP A 89 -7.96 0.92 -7.09
C ASP A 89 -7.84 1.15 -8.60
N LEU A 90 -7.70 2.40 -9.03
CA LEU A 90 -7.46 2.73 -10.43
C LEU A 90 -6.12 2.19 -10.94
N ALA A 91 -5.11 2.14 -10.10
CA ALA A 91 -3.77 1.68 -10.46
C ALA A 91 -3.69 0.17 -10.65
N ILE A 92 -4.34 -0.60 -9.78
CA ILE A 92 -4.35 -2.07 -9.86
C ILE A 92 -5.44 -2.59 -10.80
N GLY A 93 -6.55 -1.84 -10.98
CA GLY A 93 -7.70 -2.30 -11.76
C GLY A 93 -8.19 -3.68 -11.30
N ASN A 94 -8.27 -4.62 -12.25
CA ASN A 94 -8.63 -6.02 -11.98
C ASN A 94 -7.40 -6.95 -12.03
N GLU A 95 -6.19 -6.46 -11.75
CA GLU A 95 -4.98 -7.26 -11.81
C GLU A 95 -5.01 -8.39 -10.76
N ALA A 96 -4.96 -9.64 -11.19
CA ALA A 96 -5.03 -10.80 -10.32
C ALA A 96 -3.88 -10.81 -9.31
N GLY A 97 -4.21 -11.16 -8.06
CA GLY A 97 -3.24 -11.22 -6.96
C GLY A 97 -2.90 -9.88 -6.32
N LEU A 98 -3.50 -8.76 -6.78
CA LEU A 98 -3.40 -7.46 -6.15
C LEU A 98 -4.76 -7.02 -5.60
N SER A 99 -4.76 -6.37 -4.44
CA SER A 99 -5.95 -5.81 -3.81
C SER A 99 -5.62 -4.52 -3.03
N VAL A 100 -6.63 -3.74 -2.68
CA VAL A 100 -6.49 -2.58 -1.79
C VAL A 100 -7.19 -2.90 -0.47
N ASP A 101 -6.45 -2.84 0.62
CA ASP A 101 -6.99 -3.02 1.97
C ASP A 101 -7.17 -1.65 2.62
N ARG A 102 -8.41 -1.25 2.81
CA ARG A 102 -8.79 0.08 3.32
C ARG A 102 -8.94 0.13 4.85
N ARG A 103 -8.53 -0.91 5.59
CA ARG A 103 -8.76 -1.01 7.05
C ARG A 103 -8.21 0.17 7.84
N GLU A 104 -7.04 0.69 7.48
CA GLU A 104 -6.45 1.85 8.16
C GLU A 104 -7.26 3.13 7.93
N LEU A 105 -7.96 3.25 6.80
CA LEU A 105 -8.80 4.40 6.50
C LEU A 105 -10.09 4.45 7.34
N LEU A 106 -10.49 3.33 7.91
CA LEU A 106 -11.67 3.20 8.77
C LEU A 106 -11.35 3.39 10.25
N ARG A 107 -10.05 3.57 10.58
CA ARG A 107 -9.58 3.74 11.94
C ARG A 107 -9.31 5.20 12.23
N GLU A 108 -9.73 5.66 13.41
CA GLU A 108 -9.35 6.96 13.94
C GLU A 108 -7.94 6.92 14.54
N GLY A 109 -7.18 8.00 14.38
CA GLY A 109 -5.84 8.14 14.93
C GLY A 109 -4.70 7.59 14.05
N PRO A 110 -3.48 7.47 14.61
CA PRO A 110 -2.30 7.07 13.86
C PRO A 110 -2.39 5.66 13.28
N SER A 111 -1.90 5.48 12.07
CA SER A 111 -1.82 4.18 11.37
C SER A 111 -0.58 3.41 11.82
N TYR A 112 -0.64 2.73 12.98
CA TYR A 112 0.45 1.87 13.43
C TYR A 112 0.36 0.48 12.80
N THR A 113 1.45 0.05 12.18
CA THR A 113 1.55 -1.27 11.52
C THR A 113 1.22 -2.43 12.45
N VAL A 114 1.65 -2.35 13.72
CA VAL A 114 1.38 -3.41 14.72
C VAL A 114 -0.11 -3.61 14.97
N ASP A 115 -0.90 -2.55 14.95
CA ASP A 115 -2.34 -2.61 15.14
C ASP A 115 -3.03 -3.19 13.90
N THR A 116 -2.59 -2.79 12.71
CA THR A 116 -3.05 -3.34 11.43
C THR A 116 -2.80 -4.84 11.33
N LEU A 117 -1.60 -5.29 11.71
CA LEU A 117 -1.27 -6.71 11.76
C LEU A 117 -2.08 -7.46 12.84
N GLY A 118 -2.38 -6.80 13.97
CA GLY A 118 -3.25 -7.35 15.01
C GLY A 118 -4.69 -7.57 14.54
N GLU A 119 -5.23 -6.67 13.71
CA GLU A 119 -6.53 -6.83 13.07
C GLU A 119 -6.53 -7.97 12.05
N LEU A 120 -5.52 -8.03 11.18
CA LEU A 120 -5.33 -9.13 10.23
C LEU A 120 -5.26 -10.49 10.94
N ARG A 121 -4.54 -10.59 12.05
CA ARG A 121 -4.45 -11.84 12.83
C ARG A 121 -5.78 -12.25 13.44
N ARG A 122 -6.59 -11.29 13.91
CA ARG A 122 -7.92 -11.60 14.45
C ARG A 122 -8.90 -12.06 13.36
N GLU A 123 -8.76 -11.52 12.16
CA GLU A 123 -9.61 -11.84 11.01
C GLU A 123 -9.24 -13.15 10.34
N LEU A 124 -7.95 -13.34 10.05
CA LEU A 124 -7.44 -14.46 9.23
C LEU A 124 -7.02 -15.67 10.07
N GLY A 125 -6.81 -15.50 11.38
CA GLY A 125 -6.31 -16.52 12.29
C GLY A 125 -4.79 -16.54 12.43
N ALA A 126 -4.33 -17.33 13.40
CA ALA A 126 -2.92 -17.37 13.79
C ALA A 126 -2.02 -18.14 12.80
N ALA A 127 -2.59 -19.00 11.96
CA ALA A 127 -1.84 -19.91 11.09
C ALA A 127 -1.54 -19.34 9.69
N VAL A 128 -2.27 -18.30 9.25
CA VAL A 128 -2.09 -17.73 7.89
C VAL A 128 -0.72 -17.08 7.76
N PRO A 129 0.10 -17.42 6.75
CA PRO A 129 1.36 -16.72 6.50
C PRO A 129 1.08 -15.27 6.09
N ILE A 130 1.56 -14.31 6.88
CA ILE A 130 1.45 -12.88 6.60
C ILE A 130 2.85 -12.29 6.57
N ALA A 131 3.12 -11.44 5.59
CA ALA A 131 4.33 -10.63 5.53
C ALA A 131 3.98 -9.14 5.41
N TRP A 132 4.78 -8.30 6.05
CA TRP A 132 4.73 -6.85 5.89
C TRP A 132 5.92 -6.39 5.08
N LEU A 133 5.66 -5.73 3.96
CA LEU A 133 6.67 -5.30 3.01
C LEU A 133 7.03 -3.84 3.24
N ILE A 134 8.34 -3.58 3.36
CA ILE A 134 8.92 -2.25 3.62
C ILE A 134 10.05 -1.94 2.64
N GLY A 135 10.33 -0.66 2.40
CA GLY A 135 11.52 -0.23 1.69
C GLY A 135 12.78 -0.31 2.56
N ALA A 136 13.96 -0.36 1.95
CA ALA A 136 15.26 -0.38 2.64
C ALA A 136 15.43 0.81 3.62
N ASP A 137 14.97 2.01 3.23
CA ASP A 137 15.02 3.18 4.11
C ASP A 137 14.14 3.04 5.36
N SER A 138 12.99 2.39 5.21
CA SER A 138 12.10 2.07 6.34
C SER A 138 12.70 1.02 7.27
N LEU A 139 13.48 0.08 6.73
CA LEU A 139 14.20 -0.90 7.54
C LEU A 139 15.21 -0.23 8.47
N LEU A 140 15.96 0.76 7.99
CA LEU A 140 16.90 1.53 8.83
C LEU A 140 16.22 2.28 9.97
N GLN A 141 14.94 2.58 9.84
CA GLN A 141 14.15 3.30 10.84
C GLN A 141 13.13 2.41 11.56
N LEU A 142 13.19 1.09 11.34
CA LEU A 142 12.20 0.16 11.89
C LEU A 142 12.12 0.23 13.43
N HIS A 143 13.25 0.46 14.09
CA HIS A 143 13.34 0.62 15.56
C HIS A 143 12.51 1.80 16.11
N ALA A 144 12.23 2.79 15.28
CA ALA A 144 11.38 3.93 15.66
C ALA A 144 9.88 3.64 15.50
N TRP A 145 9.50 2.51 14.91
CA TRP A 145 8.09 2.17 14.75
C TRP A 145 7.47 1.72 16.08
N HIS A 146 6.22 2.10 16.27
CA HIS A 146 5.49 1.74 17.49
C HIS A 146 5.47 0.23 17.71
N ARG A 147 6.00 -0.25 18.84
CA ARG A 147 6.08 -1.68 19.21
C ARG A 147 6.70 -2.56 18.12
N TRP A 148 7.75 -2.10 17.48
CA TRP A 148 8.32 -2.69 16.26
C TRP A 148 8.72 -4.17 16.38
N ARG A 149 9.17 -4.63 17.56
CA ARG A 149 9.54 -6.04 17.76
C ARG A 149 8.33 -6.97 17.67
N GLU A 150 7.15 -6.50 18.08
CA GLU A 150 5.91 -7.27 17.98
C GLU A 150 5.43 -7.47 16.53
N LEU A 151 5.99 -6.74 15.57
CA LEU A 151 5.71 -6.98 14.16
C LEU A 151 6.10 -8.40 13.76
N PHE A 152 7.24 -8.89 14.27
CA PHE A 152 7.72 -10.24 13.98
C PHE A 152 6.86 -11.33 14.65
N GLU A 153 6.15 -11.03 15.72
CA GLU A 153 5.19 -11.98 16.32
C GLU A 153 3.94 -12.14 15.44
N ARG A 154 3.64 -11.15 14.60
CA ARG A 154 2.41 -11.06 13.82
C ARG A 154 2.58 -11.31 12.34
N ALA A 155 3.77 -11.06 11.80
CA ALA A 155 4.08 -11.19 10.37
C ALA A 155 5.56 -11.49 10.16
N HIS A 156 5.91 -11.92 8.97
CA HIS A 156 7.26 -11.79 8.45
C HIS A 156 7.52 -10.35 8.04
N ILE A 157 8.76 -9.91 8.02
CA ILE A 157 9.15 -8.62 7.47
C ILE A 157 9.93 -8.87 6.17
N ILE A 158 9.51 -8.22 5.09
CA ILE A 158 10.20 -8.26 3.81
C ILE A 158 10.74 -6.87 3.50
N ALA A 159 12.05 -6.75 3.31
CA ALA A 159 12.66 -5.50 2.87
C ALA A 159 12.92 -5.54 1.37
N VAL A 160 12.43 -4.51 0.64
CA VAL A 160 12.69 -4.37 -0.79
C VAL A 160 14.09 -3.83 -1.00
N GLN A 161 14.89 -4.59 -1.73
CA GLN A 161 16.24 -4.20 -2.12
C GLN A 161 16.21 -3.63 -3.55
N ARG A 162 16.51 -2.34 -3.67
CA ARG A 162 16.56 -1.67 -4.97
C ARG A 162 18.02 -1.45 -5.38
N PRO A 163 18.36 -1.54 -6.67
CA PRO A 163 19.66 -1.09 -7.15
C PRO A 163 19.94 0.35 -6.69
N GLY A 164 21.09 0.57 -6.04
CA GLY A 164 21.48 1.87 -5.47
C GLY A 164 20.85 2.23 -4.11
N SER A 165 19.95 1.40 -3.58
CA SER A 165 19.41 1.47 -2.21
C SER A 165 19.41 0.07 -1.60
N GLU A 166 20.57 -0.53 -1.58
CA GLU A 166 20.76 -1.88 -1.07
C GLU A 166 20.68 -1.89 0.47
N VAL A 167 20.14 -2.99 0.99
CA VAL A 167 20.21 -3.25 2.44
C VAL A 167 21.65 -3.65 2.75
N ASP A 168 22.45 -2.68 3.18
CA ASP A 168 23.84 -2.87 3.54
C ASP A 168 23.98 -3.15 5.04
N ALA A 169 24.51 -4.30 5.38
CA ALA A 169 24.76 -4.71 6.76
C ALA A 169 25.69 -3.73 7.51
N LYS A 170 26.64 -3.07 6.81
CA LYS A 170 27.48 -2.03 7.39
C LYS A 170 26.65 -0.82 7.78
N ARG A 171 25.79 -0.34 6.88
CA ARG A 171 24.90 0.78 7.14
C ARG A 171 23.90 0.47 8.26
N LEU A 172 23.35 -0.75 8.30
CA LEU A 172 22.50 -1.20 9.41
C LEU A 172 23.24 -1.21 10.73
N ARG A 173 24.49 -1.72 10.76
CA ARG A 173 25.31 -1.75 11.98
C ARG A 173 25.60 -0.35 12.52
N GLU A 174 25.80 0.63 11.63
CA GLU A 174 26.12 2.01 12.00
C GLU A 174 24.87 2.80 12.42
N GLN A 175 23.73 2.59 11.76
CA GLN A 175 22.52 3.42 11.92
C GLN A 175 21.39 2.76 12.70
N ALA A 176 21.31 1.42 12.69
CA ALA A 176 20.23 0.66 13.32
C ALA A 176 20.73 -0.70 13.83
N PRO A 177 21.73 -0.73 14.75
CA PRO A 177 22.33 -1.98 15.23
C PRO A 177 21.34 -2.92 15.88
N GLU A 178 20.31 -2.40 16.54
CA GLU A 178 19.25 -3.19 17.17
C GLU A 178 18.32 -3.85 16.14
N VAL A 179 18.10 -3.21 14.99
CA VAL A 179 17.37 -3.83 13.87
C VAL A 179 18.20 -4.93 13.26
N LEU A 180 19.50 -4.69 13.04
CA LEU A 180 20.40 -5.71 12.53
C LEU A 180 20.40 -6.96 13.43
N ALA A 181 20.57 -6.77 14.74
CA ALA A 181 20.58 -7.89 15.70
C ALA A 181 19.25 -8.69 15.69
N GLU A 182 18.11 -8.02 15.48
CA GLU A 182 16.82 -8.68 15.41
C GLU A 182 16.65 -9.48 14.10
N ILE A 183 17.01 -8.90 12.95
CA ILE A 183 16.85 -9.56 11.66
C ILE A 183 17.88 -10.68 11.45
N ASP A 184 19.08 -10.58 12.02
CA ASP A 184 20.10 -11.63 11.90
C ASP A 184 19.64 -12.99 12.46
N LEU A 185 18.76 -12.95 13.44
CA LEU A 185 18.17 -14.16 14.04
C LEU A 185 16.97 -14.71 13.24
N ARG A 186 16.50 -14.01 12.23
CA ARG A 186 15.20 -14.24 11.57
C ARG A 186 15.30 -14.46 10.06
N TRP A 187 16.51 -14.53 9.53
CA TRP A 187 16.72 -14.74 8.11
C TRP A 187 16.05 -16.02 7.62
N LEU A 188 15.21 -15.87 6.60
CA LEU A 188 14.62 -16.99 5.87
C LEU A 188 14.80 -16.78 4.36
N PRO A 189 15.00 -17.84 3.60
CA PRO A 189 14.84 -17.76 2.15
C PRO A 189 13.39 -17.37 1.82
N ALA A 190 13.21 -16.60 0.76
CA ALA A 190 11.91 -16.01 0.44
C ALA A 190 10.79 -17.06 0.25
N GLU A 191 11.12 -18.20 -0.33
CA GLU A 191 10.24 -19.37 -0.53
C GLU A 191 9.77 -20.02 0.76
N ALA A 192 10.52 -19.88 1.86
CA ALA A 192 10.16 -20.45 3.16
C ALA A 192 9.16 -19.58 3.96
N LEU A 193 8.89 -18.35 3.52
CA LEU A 193 7.96 -17.47 4.22
C LEU A 193 6.52 -18.01 4.24
N ALA A 194 6.13 -18.81 3.25
CA ALA A 194 4.79 -19.42 3.20
C ALA A 194 4.65 -20.64 4.13
N GLU A 195 5.74 -21.16 4.70
CA GLU A 195 5.74 -22.35 5.56
C GLU A 195 5.40 -22.04 7.01
N THR A 196 5.58 -20.79 7.43
CA THR A 196 5.33 -20.33 8.80
C THR A 196 4.45 -19.08 8.81
N ALA A 197 3.74 -18.86 9.90
CA ALA A 197 2.78 -17.77 9.98
C ALA A 197 3.45 -16.39 10.07
N SER A 198 4.59 -16.28 10.75
CA SER A 198 5.26 -15.01 11.08
C SER A 198 6.70 -15.26 11.56
N GLY A 199 7.42 -14.22 11.90
CA GLY A 199 8.70 -14.27 12.63
C GLY A 199 9.94 -14.22 11.75
N GLY A 200 9.82 -14.42 10.43
CA GLY A 200 10.94 -14.40 9.49
C GLY A 200 11.27 -13.01 8.96
N PHE A 201 12.49 -12.89 8.45
CA PHE A 201 12.95 -11.73 7.67
C PHE A 201 13.51 -12.21 6.33
N ALA A 202 13.15 -11.54 5.24
CA ALA A 202 13.67 -11.81 3.90
C ALA A 202 13.93 -10.52 3.12
N LEU A 203 14.78 -10.62 2.10
CA LEU A 203 14.97 -9.56 1.11
C LEU A 203 14.20 -9.90 -0.17
N LEU A 204 13.55 -8.91 -0.74
CA LEU A 204 12.96 -8.97 -2.08
C LEU A 204 13.84 -8.16 -3.03
N PRO A 205 14.63 -8.81 -3.89
CA PRO A 205 15.44 -8.10 -4.87
C PRO A 205 14.54 -7.52 -5.97
N MET A 206 14.81 -6.27 -6.35
CA MET A 206 14.17 -5.66 -7.51
C MET A 206 15.08 -5.81 -8.73
N PRO A 207 14.57 -6.34 -9.85
CA PRO A 207 15.39 -6.60 -11.03
C PRO A 207 15.83 -5.31 -11.75
N GLU A 208 15.09 -4.24 -11.55
CA GLU A 208 15.32 -2.97 -12.25
C GLU A 208 15.33 -1.79 -11.27
N LEU A 209 16.18 -0.81 -11.57
CA LEU A 209 16.16 0.49 -10.92
C LEU A 209 14.86 1.24 -11.31
N ARG A 210 14.15 1.72 -10.31
CA ARG A 210 12.97 2.57 -10.48
C ARG A 210 13.25 3.92 -9.87
N GLU A 211 13.18 4.96 -10.69
CA GLU A 211 13.45 6.33 -10.30
C GLU A 211 12.23 7.02 -9.69
N GLU A 212 11.03 6.44 -9.93
CA GLU A 212 9.79 7.05 -9.50
C GLU A 212 9.72 7.13 -7.97
N SER A 213 9.45 8.31 -7.47
CA SER A 213 9.12 8.57 -6.07
C SER A 213 7.93 9.52 -5.98
N SER A 214 7.08 9.35 -4.97
CA SER A 214 5.93 10.24 -4.77
C SER A 214 6.35 11.70 -4.59
N THR A 215 7.49 11.95 -3.96
CA THR A 215 8.01 13.32 -3.76
C THR A 215 8.40 13.97 -5.08
N GLU A 216 9.16 13.29 -5.91
CA GLU A 216 9.56 13.80 -7.21
C GLU A 216 8.36 13.92 -8.16
N LEU A 217 7.44 12.95 -8.10
CA LEU A 217 6.21 12.98 -8.88
C LEU A 217 5.36 14.23 -8.54
N ARG A 218 5.16 14.52 -7.26
CA ARG A 218 4.46 15.75 -6.84
C ARG A 218 5.17 17.02 -7.27
N ARG A 219 6.50 17.04 -7.24
CA ARG A 219 7.29 18.16 -7.76
C ARG A 219 7.03 18.38 -9.24
N ARG A 220 7.13 17.32 -10.06
CA ARG A 220 6.87 17.38 -11.51
C ARG A 220 5.45 17.82 -11.85
N ILE A 221 4.45 17.35 -11.12
CA ILE A 221 3.05 17.78 -11.31
C ILE A 221 2.90 19.27 -11.03
N ARG A 222 3.50 19.78 -9.95
CA ARG A 222 3.45 21.19 -9.59
C ARG A 222 4.15 22.08 -10.63
N GLU A 223 5.26 21.62 -11.18
CA GLU A 223 6.05 22.34 -12.18
C GLU A 223 5.57 22.13 -13.61
N ASP A 224 4.43 21.44 -13.80
CA ASP A 224 3.86 21.06 -15.10
C ASP A 224 4.86 20.32 -16.02
N GLY A 225 5.77 19.57 -15.41
CA GLY A 225 6.78 18.76 -16.10
C GLY A 225 6.21 17.44 -16.65
N ASP A 226 7.08 16.62 -17.21
CA ASP A 226 6.72 15.29 -17.69
C ASP A 226 6.63 14.29 -16.50
N TRP A 227 5.40 13.92 -16.16
CA TRP A 227 5.10 13.02 -15.04
C TRP A 227 4.12 11.89 -15.38
N ARG A 228 3.34 12.07 -16.49
CA ARG A 228 2.24 11.13 -16.80
C ARG A 228 2.71 9.71 -17.04
N GLY A 229 3.92 9.52 -17.55
CA GLY A 229 4.55 8.22 -17.74
C GLY A 229 4.94 7.50 -16.41
N TRP A 230 4.91 8.23 -15.29
CA TRP A 230 5.28 7.68 -13.97
C TRP A 230 4.13 6.99 -13.24
N VAL A 231 2.91 7.16 -13.71
CA VAL A 231 1.69 6.57 -13.14
C VAL A 231 0.86 5.88 -14.21
N PRO A 232 -0.02 4.95 -13.85
CA PRO A 232 -1.00 4.40 -14.78
C PRO A 232 -1.87 5.51 -15.39
N PRO A 233 -2.32 5.37 -16.65
CA PRO A 233 -3.15 6.40 -17.32
C PRO A 233 -4.41 6.78 -16.56
N ALA A 234 -5.07 5.81 -15.90
CA ALA A 234 -6.27 6.06 -15.10
C ALA A 234 -5.97 6.93 -13.86
N VAL A 235 -4.81 6.72 -13.22
CA VAL A 235 -4.34 7.55 -12.10
C VAL A 235 -4.00 8.95 -12.59
N ALA A 236 -3.33 9.08 -13.75
CA ALA A 236 -3.04 10.40 -14.33
C ALA A 236 -4.32 11.19 -14.62
N ALA A 237 -5.35 10.54 -15.19
CA ALA A 237 -6.66 11.14 -15.44
C ALA A 237 -7.35 11.58 -14.14
N TYR A 238 -7.26 10.76 -13.07
CA TYR A 238 -7.80 11.10 -11.76
C TYR A 238 -7.13 12.33 -11.16
N ILE A 239 -5.79 12.36 -11.14
CA ILE A 239 -5.00 13.51 -10.65
C ILE A 239 -5.40 14.80 -11.37
N VAL A 240 -5.51 14.76 -12.71
CA VAL A 240 -5.92 15.93 -13.51
C VAL A 240 -7.34 16.35 -13.20
N ARG A 241 -8.30 15.40 -13.15
CA ARG A 241 -9.72 15.67 -12.87
C ARG A 241 -9.92 16.36 -11.53
N HIS A 242 -9.20 15.93 -10.50
CA HIS A 242 -9.34 16.43 -9.13
C HIS A 242 -8.37 17.56 -8.80
N GLY A 243 -7.54 18.00 -9.74
CA GLY A 243 -6.57 19.08 -9.55
C GLY A 243 -5.52 18.79 -8.48
N LEU A 244 -5.21 17.49 -8.23
CA LEU A 244 -4.32 17.09 -7.14
C LEU A 244 -2.88 17.48 -7.43
N TYR A 245 -2.14 17.82 -6.36
CA TYR A 245 -0.69 18.08 -6.35
C TYR A 245 -0.27 19.33 -7.13
N ARG A 246 -1.20 20.12 -7.65
CA ARG A 246 -0.93 21.41 -8.29
C ARG A 246 -0.78 22.50 -7.24
N ASP A 247 -0.16 23.60 -7.64
CA ASP A 247 -0.15 24.81 -6.83
C ASP A 247 -1.57 25.42 -6.87
N PRO A 248 -2.20 25.75 -5.74
CA PRO A 248 -3.55 26.32 -5.71
C PRO A 248 -3.67 27.63 -6.50
N ASP A 249 -2.54 28.33 -6.73
CA ASP A 249 -2.51 29.59 -7.47
C ASP A 249 -2.39 29.43 -9.00
N ILE A 250 -2.18 28.21 -9.50
CA ILE A 250 -2.14 27.93 -10.95
C ILE A 250 -3.52 27.45 -11.40
N LEU A 251 -4.33 28.39 -11.92
CA LEU A 251 -5.59 28.06 -12.59
C LEU A 251 -5.34 27.05 -13.72
N PRO A 252 -6.20 26.00 -13.87
CA PRO A 252 -6.09 25.08 -14.99
C PRO A 252 -6.21 25.88 -16.31
N PRO A 253 -5.48 25.50 -17.37
CA PRO A 253 -5.61 26.15 -18.66
C PRO A 253 -7.09 26.11 -19.05
N THR A 254 -7.67 27.28 -19.30
CA THR A 254 -9.04 27.43 -19.77
C THR A 254 -9.16 26.62 -21.05
N ILE A 255 -9.95 25.56 -21.06
CA ILE A 255 -10.30 24.85 -22.29
C ILE A 255 -11.05 25.85 -23.12
N SER A 256 -10.36 26.48 -24.07
CA SER A 256 -10.97 27.36 -25.05
C SER A 256 -11.99 26.52 -25.80
N SER A 257 -13.28 26.83 -25.59
CA SER A 257 -14.36 26.23 -26.33
C SER A 257 -14.16 26.57 -27.80
N VAL A 258 -13.69 25.59 -28.56
CA VAL A 258 -13.82 25.67 -30.01
C VAL A 258 -15.30 25.66 -30.30
N ARG A 259 -15.87 26.81 -30.63
CA ARG A 259 -17.22 26.90 -31.16
C ARG A 259 -17.25 26.30 -32.56
N PRO A 260 -18.33 25.66 -32.95
CA PRO A 260 -18.53 25.02 -34.24
C PRO A 260 -18.54 26.02 -35.38
#